data_0983d41decba43db4ef25cb0a008125a
#
_entry.id   0983d41decba43db4ef25cb0a008125a
#
_cell.length_a   1.000
_cell.length_b   1.000
_cell.length_c   1.000
_cell.angle_alpha   90.00
_cell.angle_beta   90.00
_cell.angle_gamma   90.00
#
_symmetry.space_group_name_H-M   'P 1'
#
loop_
_entity.id
_entity.type
_entity.pdbx_description
1 polymer ?
#
loop_
_entity_poly.entity_id
_entity_poly.type
_entity_poly.pdbx_seq_one_letter_code
_entity_poly.pdbx_strand_id
1 'polypeptide(L)'
;MLSNVMIGTFLKKFQWIAIMPVLLGTAVSCTMVPYEPEKATRPYPFELPQGSVVQIQVIPRTDALEIINATAVNYTNFDLWLNQRYVVHMPELLAGQTVLVPLDSMWDQSGGTPFSGGLFRYFQPTPLVLVQIQADEKSPLVGLVPTLPETVRAR
;
A
#
# COMPACT_ATOMS: atom_id res chain seq x y z
N MET A 1 33.26 51.31 -51.76
CA MET A 1 34.16 50.19 -51.45
C MET A 1 34.34 50.15 -49.94
N LEU A 2 34.22 49.04 -49.29
CA LEU A 2 34.27 48.77 -47.83
C LEU A 2 32.90 48.85 -47.15
N SER A 3 32.30 47.66 -46.95
CA SER A 3 31.68 47.26 -45.70
C SER A 3 30.73 46.11 -45.93
N ASN A 4 31.23 44.87 -45.92
CA ASN A 4 30.40 43.66 -45.82
C ASN A 4 31.24 42.47 -45.32
N VAL A 5 31.84 42.58 -44.15
CA VAL A 5 32.51 41.43 -43.49
C VAL A 5 32.42 41.66 -41.97
N MET A 6 31.27 41.58 -41.37
CA MET A 6 31.20 41.49 -39.89
C MET A 6 29.84 41.01 -39.32
N ILE A 7 29.06 40.23 -40.04
CA ILE A 7 27.79 39.72 -39.49
C ILE A 7 27.77 38.15 -39.37
N GLY A 8 28.80 37.47 -39.88
CA GLY A 8 28.81 35.99 -39.96
C GLY A 8 29.27 35.22 -38.70
N THR A 9 29.80 35.85 -37.69
CA THR A 9 30.50 35.14 -36.60
C THR A 9 29.74 35.10 -35.24
N PHE A 10 28.63 35.79 -35.12
CA PHE A 10 27.87 35.86 -33.86
C PHE A 10 26.76 34.80 -33.76
N LEU A 11 26.33 34.19 -34.85
CA LEU A 11 25.23 33.21 -34.83
C LEU A 11 25.66 31.75 -34.52
N LYS A 12 26.94 31.44 -34.56
CA LYS A 12 27.39 30.03 -34.31
C LYS A 12 27.65 29.68 -32.83
N LYS A 13 27.69 30.68 -31.95
CA LYS A 13 27.94 30.42 -30.50
C LYS A 13 26.67 30.25 -29.66
N PHE A 14 25.49 30.47 -30.21
CA PHE A 14 24.25 30.42 -29.43
C PHE A 14 23.51 29.06 -29.53
N GLN A 15 23.96 28.14 -30.38
CA GLN A 15 23.28 26.89 -30.64
C GLN A 15 23.67 25.75 -29.70
N TRP A 16 24.68 25.94 -28.85
CA TRP A 16 25.16 24.90 -27.92
C TRP A 16 24.60 25.01 -26.50
N ILE A 17 23.92 26.11 -26.18
CA ILE A 17 23.38 26.35 -24.81
C ILE A 17 21.96 25.81 -24.65
N ALA A 18 21.26 25.52 -25.73
CA ALA A 18 19.84 25.07 -25.68
C ALA A 18 19.62 23.55 -25.47
N ILE A 19 20.67 22.72 -25.52
CA ILE A 19 20.54 21.26 -25.41
C ILE A 19 20.80 20.74 -24.00
N MET A 20 21.36 21.56 -23.10
CA MET A 20 21.77 21.11 -21.77
C MET A 20 20.65 21.03 -20.69
N PRO A 21 19.48 21.69 -20.79
CA PRO A 21 18.46 21.56 -19.75
C PRO A 21 17.53 20.33 -19.90
N VAL A 22 17.60 19.56 -21.01
CA VAL A 22 16.69 18.42 -21.23
C VAL A 22 17.17 17.13 -20.55
N LEU A 23 18.43 17.04 -20.14
CA LEU A 23 19.01 15.84 -19.53
C LEU A 23 18.94 15.77 -18.01
N LEU A 24 18.42 16.81 -17.32
CA LEU A 24 18.30 16.83 -15.85
C LEU A 24 16.91 16.41 -15.33
N GLY A 25 16.01 15.95 -16.18
CA GLY A 25 14.61 15.68 -15.82
C GLY A 25 14.24 14.23 -15.59
N THR A 26 15.14 13.28 -15.67
CA THR A 26 14.83 11.88 -15.33
C THR A 26 15.29 11.56 -13.92
N ALA A 27 14.72 12.22 -12.92
CA ALA A 27 14.67 11.65 -11.58
C ALA A 27 13.79 10.41 -11.67
N VAL A 28 14.39 9.24 -11.83
CA VAL A 28 13.72 7.97 -11.65
C VAL A 28 13.22 7.96 -10.22
N SER A 29 11.95 8.27 -10.03
CA SER A 29 11.28 8.08 -8.75
C SER A 29 11.24 6.58 -8.51
N CYS A 30 12.20 6.05 -7.80
CA CYS A 30 12.07 4.75 -7.17
C CYS A 30 10.90 4.90 -6.19
N THR A 31 9.78 4.25 -6.47
CA THR A 31 8.70 4.08 -5.49
C THR A 31 9.25 3.20 -4.38
N MET A 32 9.89 3.81 -3.41
CA MET A 32 10.26 3.16 -2.16
C MET A 32 8.97 2.84 -1.40
N VAL A 33 8.90 1.67 -0.79
CA VAL A 33 7.83 1.36 0.17
C VAL A 33 7.83 2.48 1.21
N PRO A 34 6.69 3.12 1.48
CA PRO A 34 6.63 4.18 2.47
C PRO A 34 7.15 3.68 3.83
N TYR A 35 8.08 4.42 4.39
CA TYR A 35 8.63 4.18 5.72
C TYR A 35 8.51 5.47 6.51
N GLU A 36 7.58 5.49 7.46
CA GLU A 36 7.25 6.66 8.27
C GLU A 36 7.31 6.27 9.75
N PRO A 37 8.47 6.40 10.41
CA PRO A 37 8.64 5.97 11.81
C PRO A 37 7.65 6.60 12.79
N GLU A 38 7.15 7.80 12.49
CA GLU A 38 6.14 8.49 13.27
C GLU A 38 4.77 7.82 13.24
N LYS A 39 4.53 6.95 12.25
CA LYS A 39 3.32 6.13 12.13
C LYS A 39 3.50 4.71 12.67
N ALA A 40 4.63 4.44 13.32
CA ALA A 40 4.89 3.15 13.95
C ALA A 40 3.77 2.79 14.93
N THR A 41 3.30 1.56 14.85
CA THR A 41 2.20 1.05 15.67
C THR A 41 2.71 0.07 16.73
N ARG A 42 1.80 -0.45 17.54
CA ARG A 42 2.14 -1.49 18.52
C ARG A 42 2.50 -2.82 17.82
N PRO A 43 3.31 -3.68 18.44
CA PRO A 43 3.59 -5.01 17.90
C PRO A 43 2.34 -5.90 17.92
N TYR A 44 2.34 -6.93 17.07
CA TYR A 44 1.27 -7.93 17.08
C TYR A 44 1.24 -8.70 18.41
N PRO A 45 0.07 -8.90 19.02
CA PRO A 45 -0.07 -9.52 20.34
C PRO A 45 -0.04 -11.06 20.24
N PHE A 46 1.15 -11.65 20.12
CA PHE A 46 1.36 -13.09 19.99
C PHE A 46 0.85 -13.90 21.18
N GLU A 47 0.75 -13.28 22.35
CA GLU A 47 0.30 -13.90 23.61
C GLU A 47 -1.21 -14.09 23.71
N LEU A 48 -1.98 -13.40 22.84
CA LEU A 48 -3.43 -13.52 22.87
C LEU A 48 -3.91 -14.82 22.20
N PRO A 49 -4.98 -15.42 22.75
CA PRO A 49 -5.54 -16.63 22.18
C PRO A 49 -6.12 -16.37 20.79
N GLN A 50 -5.96 -17.34 19.92
CA GLN A 50 -6.61 -17.35 18.61
C GLN A 50 -8.06 -17.77 18.78
N GLY A 51 -8.98 -16.93 18.34
CA GLY A 51 -10.42 -17.17 18.35
C GLY A 51 -10.88 -17.98 17.13
N SER A 52 -12.20 -18.05 16.98
CA SER A 52 -12.81 -18.71 15.83
C SER A 52 -12.61 -17.91 14.55
N VAL A 53 -12.71 -18.58 13.38
CA VAL A 53 -12.81 -17.94 12.08
C VAL A 53 -14.26 -17.58 11.81
N VAL A 54 -14.51 -16.35 11.36
CA VAL A 54 -15.85 -15.84 11.01
C VAL A 54 -16.00 -15.66 9.51
N GLN A 55 -17.25 -15.61 9.02
CA GLN A 55 -17.58 -15.46 7.60
C GLN A 55 -17.46 -13.98 7.14
N ILE A 56 -16.27 -13.42 7.33
CA ILE A 56 -15.88 -12.14 6.75
C ILE A 56 -14.84 -12.44 5.70
N GLN A 57 -15.15 -12.14 4.44
CA GLN A 57 -14.25 -12.40 3.33
C GLN A 57 -13.29 -11.23 3.15
N VAL A 58 -12.03 -11.53 2.84
CA VAL A 58 -11.01 -10.54 2.53
C VAL A 58 -10.42 -10.84 1.16
N ILE A 59 -10.63 -9.92 0.23
CA ILE A 59 -10.20 -10.03 -1.16
C ILE A 59 -9.05 -9.04 -1.39
N PRO A 60 -7.85 -9.51 -1.75
CA PRO A 60 -6.76 -8.60 -2.08
C PRO A 60 -7.05 -7.88 -3.40
N ARG A 61 -6.95 -6.55 -3.36
CA ARG A 61 -6.96 -5.65 -4.52
C ARG A 61 -5.55 -5.14 -4.77
N THR A 62 -5.35 -4.34 -5.79
CA THR A 62 -4.00 -3.84 -6.17
C THR A 62 -3.34 -3.06 -5.04
N ASP A 63 -4.07 -2.18 -4.37
CA ASP A 63 -3.60 -1.23 -3.36
C ASP A 63 -4.46 -1.20 -2.10
N ALA A 64 -5.41 -2.14 -1.98
CA ALA A 64 -6.36 -2.20 -0.88
C ALA A 64 -6.76 -3.65 -0.55
N LEU A 65 -7.37 -3.84 0.60
CA LEU A 65 -8.14 -5.03 0.96
C LEU A 65 -9.62 -4.69 0.84
N GLU A 66 -10.36 -5.47 0.07
CA GLU A 66 -11.82 -5.45 0.09
C GLU A 66 -12.31 -6.43 1.13
N ILE A 67 -13.07 -5.93 2.11
CA ILE A 67 -13.57 -6.70 3.23
C ILE A 67 -15.09 -6.75 3.14
N ILE A 68 -15.64 -7.97 3.12
CA ILE A 68 -17.08 -8.24 2.99
C ILE A 68 -17.56 -8.93 4.26
N ASN A 69 -18.34 -8.25 5.07
CA ASN A 69 -18.94 -8.85 6.27
C ASN A 69 -20.19 -9.66 5.89
N ALA A 70 -20.02 -10.94 5.62
CA ALA A 70 -21.13 -11.86 5.32
C ALA A 70 -21.77 -12.46 6.61
N THR A 71 -21.58 -11.81 7.76
CA THR A 71 -22.21 -12.22 9.05
C THR A 71 -23.37 -11.29 9.41
N ALA A 72 -24.17 -11.70 10.39
CA ALA A 72 -25.23 -10.88 10.99
C ALA A 72 -24.72 -9.99 12.14
N VAL A 73 -23.40 -9.92 12.37
CA VAL A 73 -22.79 -9.22 13.49
C VAL A 73 -22.20 -7.91 13.01
N ASN A 74 -22.46 -6.84 13.74
CA ASN A 74 -21.78 -5.55 13.57
C ASN A 74 -20.50 -5.54 14.41
N TYR A 75 -19.38 -5.17 13.79
CA TYR A 75 -18.12 -4.96 14.48
C TYR A 75 -17.87 -3.45 14.55
N THR A 76 -17.52 -2.95 15.72
CA THR A 76 -17.26 -1.53 15.96
C THR A 76 -15.99 -1.34 16.77
N ASN A 77 -15.23 -0.30 16.47
CA ASN A 77 -14.05 0.10 17.24
C ASN A 77 -13.08 -1.05 17.46
N PHE A 78 -12.53 -1.60 16.39
CA PHE A 78 -11.64 -2.76 16.41
C PHE A 78 -10.36 -2.51 15.61
N ASP A 79 -9.34 -3.29 15.88
CA ASP A 79 -8.13 -3.31 15.10
C ASP A 79 -8.13 -4.47 14.10
N LEU A 80 -7.79 -4.17 12.86
CA LEU A 80 -7.63 -5.14 11.78
C LEU A 80 -6.14 -5.44 11.60
N TRP A 81 -5.75 -6.68 11.84
CA TRP A 81 -4.40 -7.17 11.68
C TRP A 81 -4.20 -7.90 10.37
N LEU A 82 -3.12 -7.59 9.65
CA LEU A 82 -2.69 -8.27 8.43
C LEU A 82 -1.34 -8.97 8.67
N ASN A 83 -1.31 -10.28 8.40
CA ASN A 83 -0.12 -11.13 8.45
C ASN A 83 0.66 -11.05 9.78
N GLN A 84 -0.02 -10.84 10.91
CA GLN A 84 0.60 -10.69 12.23
C GLN A 84 1.65 -9.57 12.31
N ARG A 85 1.52 -8.57 11.46
CA ARG A 85 2.53 -7.51 11.35
C ARG A 85 1.92 -6.12 11.23
N TYR A 86 1.01 -5.94 10.28
CA TYR A 86 0.43 -4.63 10.00
C TYR A 86 -0.91 -4.48 10.66
N VAL A 87 -1.22 -3.29 11.15
CA VAL A 87 -2.49 -3.00 11.82
C VAL A 87 -3.09 -1.70 11.31
N VAL A 88 -4.42 -1.65 11.27
CA VAL A 88 -5.20 -0.44 11.07
C VAL A 88 -6.40 -0.47 12.00
N HIS A 89 -6.72 0.68 12.59
CA HIS A 89 -7.92 0.85 13.40
C HIS A 89 -9.14 1.08 12.52
N MET A 90 -10.19 0.29 12.75
CA MET A 90 -11.46 0.34 12.02
C MET A 90 -12.57 0.85 12.92
N PRO A 91 -13.28 1.94 12.56
CA PRO A 91 -14.37 2.46 13.36
C PRO A 91 -15.57 1.50 13.37
N GLU A 92 -15.90 0.92 12.22
CA GLU A 92 -17.01 -0.01 12.09
C GLU A 92 -16.91 -0.91 10.86
N LEU A 93 -17.58 -2.06 10.93
CA LEU A 93 -17.86 -2.95 9.80
C LEU A 93 -19.22 -3.59 10.05
N LEU A 94 -20.27 -3.03 9.46
CA LEU A 94 -21.65 -3.45 9.68
C LEU A 94 -21.97 -4.79 9.00
N ALA A 95 -23.00 -5.48 9.48
CA ALA A 95 -23.51 -6.71 8.86
C ALA A 95 -23.89 -6.46 7.39
N GLY A 96 -23.39 -7.28 6.49
CA GLY A 96 -23.61 -7.15 5.04
C GLY A 96 -22.82 -6.02 4.36
N GLN A 97 -22.00 -5.27 5.10
CA GLN A 97 -21.22 -4.17 4.54
C GLN A 97 -19.99 -4.68 3.80
N THR A 98 -19.64 -3.96 2.74
CA THR A 98 -18.36 -4.07 2.03
C THR A 98 -17.58 -2.79 2.21
N VAL A 99 -16.30 -2.88 2.62
CA VAL A 99 -15.40 -1.75 2.79
C VAL A 99 -14.09 -1.99 2.05
N LEU A 100 -13.45 -0.93 1.60
CA LEU A 100 -12.09 -0.96 1.06
C LEU A 100 -11.14 -0.36 2.09
N VAL A 101 -10.12 -1.12 2.47
CA VAL A 101 -9.06 -0.70 3.38
C VAL A 101 -7.78 -0.52 2.59
N PRO A 102 -7.29 0.71 2.38
CA PRO A 102 -6.05 0.96 1.66
C PRO A 102 -4.85 0.32 2.38
N LEU A 103 -3.92 -0.27 1.63
CA LEU A 103 -2.72 -0.89 2.22
C LEU A 103 -1.80 0.15 2.86
N ASP A 104 -1.76 1.37 2.35
CA ASP A 104 -0.98 2.49 2.89
C ASP A 104 -1.54 3.07 4.19
N SER A 105 -2.76 2.66 4.60
CA SER A 105 -3.33 2.98 5.91
C SER A 105 -2.90 2.00 7.02
N MET A 106 -2.25 0.89 6.64
CA MET A 106 -1.82 -0.16 7.57
C MET A 106 -0.34 0.00 7.90
N TRP A 107 0.01 0.00 9.18
CA TRP A 107 1.38 0.24 9.62
C TRP A 107 1.88 -0.87 10.53
N ASP A 108 3.18 -1.13 10.48
CA ASP A 108 3.84 -2.04 11.42
C ASP A 108 4.51 -1.29 12.59
N GLN A 109 5.11 -2.05 13.50
CA GLN A 109 5.83 -1.52 14.67
C GLN A 109 7.05 -0.66 14.30
N SER A 110 7.49 -0.65 13.06
CA SER A 110 8.64 0.12 12.57
C SER A 110 8.23 1.30 11.70
N GLY A 111 6.94 1.46 11.38
CA GLY A 111 6.45 2.48 10.46
C GLY A 111 6.56 2.08 9.00
N GLY A 112 6.56 0.78 8.71
CA GLY A 112 6.45 0.24 7.36
C GLY A 112 5.02 -0.13 7.01
N THR A 113 4.66 -0.09 5.70
CA THR A 113 3.36 -0.50 5.18
C THR A 113 3.46 -1.79 4.35
N PRO A 114 2.34 -2.52 4.13
CA PRO A 114 2.32 -3.61 3.17
C PRO A 114 2.66 -3.11 1.77
N PHE A 115 3.45 -3.89 1.04
CA PHE A 115 3.81 -3.52 -0.32
C PHE A 115 2.71 -3.91 -1.31
N SER A 116 2.18 -2.95 -2.06
CA SER A 116 1.12 -3.15 -3.07
C SER A 116 1.62 -3.64 -4.43
N GLY A 117 2.93 -3.67 -4.64
CA GLY A 117 3.56 -3.96 -5.92
C GLY A 117 3.97 -2.67 -6.66
N GLY A 118 5.02 -2.76 -7.49
CA GLY A 118 5.51 -1.63 -8.28
C GLY A 118 4.82 -1.50 -9.64
N LEU A 119 5.04 -0.37 -10.31
CA LEU A 119 4.48 -0.04 -11.62
C LEU A 119 4.71 -1.13 -12.67
N PHE A 120 5.85 -1.80 -12.64
CA PHE A 120 6.18 -2.90 -13.55
C PHE A 120 5.98 -4.29 -12.93
N ARG A 121 5.39 -4.39 -11.72
CA ARG A 121 5.20 -5.64 -10.97
C ARG A 121 6.44 -6.52 -10.87
N TYR A 122 7.62 -5.91 -10.92
CA TYR A 122 8.89 -6.64 -10.79
C TYR A 122 9.01 -7.29 -9.41
N PHE A 123 8.50 -6.62 -8.37
CA PHE A 123 8.36 -7.18 -7.05
C PHE A 123 6.90 -7.58 -6.80
N GLN A 124 6.71 -8.77 -6.26
CA GLN A 124 5.37 -9.24 -5.90
C GLN A 124 4.81 -8.43 -4.72
N PRO A 125 3.50 -8.14 -4.71
CA PRO A 125 2.86 -7.52 -3.55
C PRO A 125 2.98 -8.41 -2.31
N THR A 126 2.86 -7.81 -1.13
CA THR A 126 2.77 -8.55 0.14
C THR A 126 1.64 -9.57 0.04
N PRO A 127 1.91 -10.88 0.20
CA PRO A 127 0.87 -11.89 0.09
C PRO A 127 -0.14 -11.75 1.23
N LEU A 128 -1.41 -11.98 0.92
CA LEU A 128 -2.47 -12.05 1.92
C LEU A 128 -2.51 -13.47 2.49
N VAL A 129 -1.98 -13.66 3.70
CA VAL A 129 -1.91 -14.97 4.35
C VAL A 129 -2.89 -15.08 5.51
N LEU A 130 -2.97 -14.05 6.34
CA LEU A 130 -3.80 -14.05 7.55
C LEU A 130 -4.37 -12.66 7.78
N VAL A 131 -5.68 -12.59 8.03
CA VAL A 131 -6.35 -11.36 8.47
C VAL A 131 -7.16 -11.67 9.71
N GLN A 132 -7.07 -10.78 10.71
CA GLN A 132 -7.73 -10.99 12.00
C GLN A 132 -8.31 -9.67 12.53
N ILE A 133 -9.40 -9.80 13.26
CA ILE A 133 -10.00 -8.71 14.04
C ILE A 133 -9.62 -8.87 15.51
N GLN A 134 -9.30 -7.76 16.14
CA GLN A 134 -9.12 -7.63 17.59
C GLN A 134 -10.06 -6.55 18.12
N ALA A 135 -11.07 -6.94 18.90
CA ALA A 135 -12.08 -6.02 19.39
C ALA A 135 -11.54 -5.06 20.48
N ASP A 136 -10.64 -5.54 21.33
CA ASP A 136 -9.94 -4.75 22.35
C ASP A 136 -8.57 -5.37 22.66
N GLU A 137 -7.77 -4.70 23.48
CA GLU A 137 -6.38 -5.11 23.79
C GLU A 137 -6.25 -6.52 24.40
N LYS A 138 -7.31 -7.07 25.00
CA LYS A 138 -7.30 -8.37 25.69
C LYS A 138 -8.18 -9.42 25.01
N SER A 139 -8.93 -9.03 24.01
CA SER A 139 -9.83 -9.93 23.28
C SER A 139 -9.05 -10.94 22.45
N PRO A 140 -9.58 -12.18 22.30
CA PRO A 140 -9.07 -13.15 21.34
C PRO A 140 -9.04 -12.57 19.93
N LEU A 141 -8.06 -13.00 19.14
CA LEU A 141 -7.94 -12.63 17.74
C LEU A 141 -8.89 -13.48 16.90
N VAL A 142 -9.83 -12.85 16.21
CA VAL A 142 -10.84 -13.53 15.38
C VAL A 142 -10.35 -13.58 13.94
N GLY A 143 -10.21 -14.78 13.39
CA GLY A 143 -9.75 -15.00 12.02
C GLY A 143 -10.81 -14.62 10.98
N LEU A 144 -10.36 -14.06 9.87
CA LEU A 144 -11.16 -13.79 8.67
C LEU A 144 -10.83 -14.78 7.57
N VAL A 145 -11.64 -14.83 6.50
CA VAL A 145 -11.46 -15.74 5.37
C VAL A 145 -10.76 -15.01 4.21
N PRO A 146 -9.44 -15.14 4.04
CA PRO A 146 -8.77 -14.57 2.89
C PRO A 146 -9.14 -15.35 1.63
N THR A 147 -9.46 -14.65 0.55
CA THR A 147 -9.72 -15.25 -0.76
C THR A 147 -8.55 -14.99 -1.68
N LEU A 148 -8.22 -15.99 -2.52
CA LEU A 148 -7.19 -15.79 -3.54
C LEU A 148 -7.73 -14.88 -4.65
N PRO A 149 -6.90 -13.99 -5.21
CA PRO A 149 -7.29 -13.22 -6.38
C PRO A 149 -7.66 -14.14 -7.54
N GLU A 150 -8.65 -13.74 -8.31
CA GLU A 150 -9.25 -14.54 -9.39
C GLU A 150 -8.23 -15.05 -10.42
N THR A 151 -7.15 -14.32 -10.65
CA THR A 151 -6.05 -14.67 -11.56
C THR A 151 -5.25 -15.91 -11.13
N VAL A 152 -5.32 -16.33 -9.88
CA VAL A 152 -4.62 -17.54 -9.36
C VAL A 152 -5.48 -18.80 -9.51
N ARG A 153 -6.79 -18.67 -9.74
CA ARG A 153 -7.70 -19.81 -9.89
C ARG A 153 -7.64 -20.48 -11.28
N ALA A 154 -6.96 -19.87 -12.25
CA ALA A 154 -6.93 -20.31 -13.66
C ALA A 154 -5.68 -21.12 -14.06
N ARG A 155 -5.05 -21.84 -13.10
CA ARG A 155 -3.93 -22.77 -13.40
C ARG A 155 -4.17 -24.13 -12.79
#